data_b50f62ef475f7539c171d148148f7358
#
_entry.id   b50f62ef475f7539c171d148148f7358
#
_cell.length_a   1.000
_cell.length_b   1.000
_cell.length_c   1.000
_cell.angle_alpha   90.00
_cell.angle_beta   90.00
_cell.angle_gamma   90.00
#
_symmetry.space_group_name_H-M   'P 1'
#
loop_
_entity.id
_entity.type
_entity.pdbx_description
1 polymer ?
#
loop_
_entity_poly.entity_id
_entity_poly.type
_entity_poly.pdbx_seq_one_letter_code
_entity_poly.pdbx_strand_id
1 'polypeptide(L)'
;VLMSRKIVVIGGVALGPKAASRITRMDADAEVTLVDAGSLISYGGCGIPYYISGDISDYQQLQETSFHMVRDADFFRECKHVNVMTETRALSIDRKARTVLVQTKDGEQKTLPYDKLILGTGSTPRSLPIPGKELANVFTVTTLEQAIRVKEQISSGKTGSAVIVGGG
;
A
#
# COMPACT_ATOMS: atom_id res chain seq x y z
N VAL A 1 29.29 17.92 -10.62
CA VAL A 1 27.87 17.79 -10.26
C VAL A 1 27.70 16.39 -9.71
N LEU A 2 27.47 16.24 -8.39
CA LEU A 2 27.10 14.97 -7.80
C LEU A 2 25.73 14.59 -8.39
N MET A 3 25.68 13.47 -9.13
CA MET A 3 24.41 12.96 -9.63
C MET A 3 23.55 12.55 -8.44
N SER A 4 22.30 13.04 -8.40
CA SER A 4 21.30 12.64 -7.42
C SER A 4 21.07 11.11 -7.48
N ARG A 5 21.03 10.46 -6.32
CA ARG A 5 20.82 9.01 -6.24
C ARG A 5 19.33 8.69 -6.42
N LYS A 6 19.02 7.84 -7.38
CA LYS A 6 17.67 7.37 -7.64
C LYS A 6 17.35 6.13 -6.80
N ILE A 7 16.36 6.23 -5.96
CA ILE A 7 15.95 5.16 -5.06
C ILE A 7 14.48 4.82 -5.32
N VAL A 8 14.23 3.59 -5.74
CA VAL A 8 12.87 3.08 -5.92
C VAL A 8 12.50 2.20 -4.74
N VAL A 9 11.32 2.44 -4.18
CA VAL A 9 10.74 1.69 -3.07
C VAL A 9 9.43 1.08 -3.55
N ILE A 10 9.30 -0.24 -3.51
CA ILE A 10 8.08 -0.96 -3.91
C ILE A 10 7.36 -1.44 -2.66
N GLY A 11 6.12 -0.96 -2.47
CA GLY A 11 5.26 -1.24 -1.33
C GLY A 11 5.08 -0.03 -0.42
N GLY A 12 3.85 0.46 -0.32
CA GLY A 12 3.48 1.75 0.27
C GLY A 12 2.84 1.69 1.67
N VAL A 13 2.75 0.53 2.33
CA VAL A 13 1.98 0.45 3.59
C VAL A 13 2.86 0.68 4.83
N ALA A 14 3.75 -0.23 5.17
CA ALA A 14 4.51 -0.15 6.42
C ALA A 14 5.98 0.21 6.20
N LEU A 15 6.74 -0.70 5.57
CA LEU A 15 8.19 -0.56 5.39
C LEU A 15 8.53 0.60 4.45
N GLY A 16 7.85 0.66 3.30
CA GLY A 16 8.19 1.62 2.24
C GLY A 16 8.10 3.08 2.67
N PRO A 17 6.98 3.57 3.21
CA PRO A 17 6.85 4.95 3.68
C PRO A 17 7.87 5.33 4.75
N LYS A 18 8.19 4.39 5.66
CA LYS A 18 9.22 4.58 6.67
C LYS A 18 10.61 4.68 6.07
N ALA A 19 10.95 3.77 5.15
CA ALA A 19 12.23 3.77 4.47
C ALA A 19 12.40 5.04 3.63
N ALA A 20 11.41 5.38 2.81
CA ALA A 20 11.41 6.59 1.99
C ALA A 20 11.62 7.86 2.81
N SER A 21 10.82 8.05 3.87
CA SER A 21 10.97 9.19 4.78
C SER A 21 12.31 9.22 5.53
N ARG A 22 12.92 8.07 5.80
CA ARG A 22 14.25 8.02 6.43
C ARG A 22 15.32 8.44 5.45
N ILE A 23 15.24 7.97 4.20
CA ILE A 23 16.20 8.28 3.15
C ILE A 23 16.26 9.78 2.90
N THR A 24 15.11 10.42 2.64
CA THR A 24 15.07 11.86 2.34
C THR A 24 15.57 12.73 3.49
N ARG A 25 15.45 12.27 4.75
CA ARG A 25 16.05 12.97 5.91
C ARG A 25 17.55 12.82 6.00
N MET A 26 18.11 11.70 5.52
CA MET A 26 19.55 11.43 5.59
C MET A 26 20.30 11.92 4.37
N ASP A 27 19.63 12.04 3.24
CA ASP A 27 20.16 12.41 1.95
C ASP A 27 19.12 13.26 1.21
N ALA A 28 19.26 14.57 1.37
CA ALA A 28 18.31 15.53 0.79
C ALA A 28 18.38 15.58 -0.74
N ASP A 29 19.48 15.12 -1.33
CA ASP A 29 19.68 15.09 -2.79
C ASP A 29 19.15 13.77 -3.41
N ALA A 30 18.71 12.80 -2.61
CA ALA A 30 18.16 11.55 -3.13
C ALA A 30 16.78 11.74 -3.79
N GLU A 31 16.64 11.24 -5.00
CA GLU A 31 15.35 11.14 -5.69
C GLU A 31 14.67 9.84 -5.28
N VAL A 32 13.69 9.91 -4.38
CA VAL A 32 12.97 8.73 -3.87
C VAL A 32 11.62 8.60 -4.56
N THR A 33 11.37 7.45 -5.18
CA THR A 33 10.06 7.09 -5.75
C THR A 33 9.49 5.90 -5.01
N LEU A 34 8.30 6.08 -4.42
CA LEU A 34 7.51 5.04 -3.76
C LEU A 34 6.41 4.58 -4.71
N VAL A 35 6.35 3.27 -4.98
CA VAL A 35 5.37 2.65 -5.87
C VAL A 35 4.49 1.69 -5.07
N ASP A 36 3.18 1.82 -5.18
CA ASP A 36 2.22 0.88 -4.59
C ASP A 36 1.07 0.56 -5.56
N ALA A 37 0.65 -0.69 -5.56
CA ALA A 37 -0.47 -1.15 -6.40
C ALA A 37 -1.84 -0.76 -5.85
N GLY A 38 -1.96 -0.45 -4.56
CA GLY A 38 -3.16 0.05 -3.92
C GLY A 38 -3.34 1.55 -4.09
N SER A 39 -4.52 2.03 -3.77
CA SER A 39 -4.85 3.46 -3.72
C SER A 39 -4.49 4.10 -2.37
N LEU A 40 -4.48 3.30 -1.31
CA LEU A 40 -4.24 3.74 0.07
C LEU A 40 -2.86 3.30 0.52
N ILE A 41 -2.09 4.25 1.07
CA ILE A 41 -0.74 4.01 1.56
C ILE A 41 -0.59 4.44 3.03
N SER A 42 0.49 4.03 3.67
CA SER A 42 0.92 4.50 5.00
C SER A 42 -0.13 4.34 6.11
N TYR A 43 -0.99 3.35 6.01
CA TYR A 43 -1.98 3.07 7.05
C TYR A 43 -1.47 2.07 8.10
N GLY A 44 -2.06 2.12 9.29
CA GLY A 44 -1.83 1.17 10.37
C GLY A 44 -2.61 -0.12 10.15
N GLY A 45 -2.01 -1.14 9.55
CA GLY A 45 -2.66 -2.44 9.28
C GLY A 45 -3.21 -3.13 10.53
N CYS A 46 -2.58 -2.93 11.70
CA CYS A 46 -3.06 -3.44 12.98
C CYS A 46 -4.41 -2.82 13.41
N GLY A 47 -4.79 -1.69 12.85
CA GLY A 47 -6.07 -1.02 13.09
C GLY A 47 -7.24 -1.55 12.24
N ILE A 48 -6.97 -2.36 11.23
CA ILE A 48 -8.00 -2.91 10.34
C ILE A 48 -9.13 -3.65 11.11
N PRO A 49 -8.84 -4.53 12.08
CA PRO A 49 -9.91 -5.18 12.85
C PRO A 49 -10.82 -4.19 13.58
N TYR A 50 -10.25 -3.14 14.16
CA TYR A 50 -11.01 -2.09 14.86
C TYR A 50 -11.85 -1.23 13.93
N TYR A 51 -11.39 -1.05 12.69
CA TYR A 51 -12.20 -0.41 11.67
C TYR A 51 -13.39 -1.29 11.25
N ILE A 52 -13.19 -2.59 11.05
CA ILE A 52 -14.26 -3.54 10.67
C ILE A 52 -15.27 -3.66 11.80
N SER A 53 -14.85 -3.77 13.08
CA SER A 53 -15.74 -3.84 14.26
C SER A 53 -16.55 -2.56 14.48
N GLY A 54 -16.08 -1.42 14.00
CA GLY A 54 -16.72 -0.12 14.20
C GLY A 54 -16.14 0.71 15.34
N ASP A 55 -15.12 0.23 16.06
CA ASP A 55 -14.40 1.01 17.07
C ASP A 55 -13.67 2.20 16.44
N ILE A 56 -13.23 2.03 15.20
CA ILE A 56 -12.73 3.11 14.34
C ILE A 56 -13.80 3.40 13.30
N SER A 57 -14.36 4.60 13.34
CA SER A 57 -15.49 4.97 12.48
C SER A 57 -15.09 5.25 11.04
N ASP A 58 -13.92 5.88 10.83
CA ASP A 58 -13.40 6.27 9.52
C ASP A 58 -12.04 5.63 9.25
N TYR A 59 -11.89 4.99 8.09
CA TYR A 59 -10.63 4.35 7.69
C TYR A 59 -9.48 5.35 7.57
N GLN A 60 -9.73 6.63 7.32
CA GLN A 60 -8.70 7.67 7.24
C GLN A 60 -7.93 7.80 8.56
N GLN A 61 -8.57 7.52 9.70
CA GLN A 61 -7.91 7.52 11.00
C GLN A 61 -6.73 6.53 11.06
N LEU A 62 -6.75 5.47 10.26
CA LEU A 62 -5.63 4.53 10.14
C LEU A 62 -4.44 5.11 9.39
N GLN A 63 -4.63 6.18 8.63
CA GLN A 63 -3.57 6.91 7.92
C GLN A 63 -3.10 8.15 8.67
N GLU A 64 -3.78 8.56 9.74
CA GLU A 64 -3.50 9.80 10.44
C GLU A 64 -2.24 9.73 11.31
N THR A 65 -1.62 10.90 11.48
CA THR A 65 -0.65 11.15 12.55
C THR A 65 -1.40 11.40 13.86
N SER A 66 -0.67 11.49 14.99
CA SER A 66 -1.23 11.92 16.28
C SER A 66 -1.81 13.34 16.26
N PHE A 67 -1.57 14.11 15.23
CA PHE A 67 -2.09 15.47 15.01
C PHE A 67 -3.18 15.50 13.92
N HIS A 68 -3.80 14.37 13.63
CA HIS A 68 -4.88 14.23 12.64
C HIS A 68 -4.51 14.63 11.19
N MET A 69 -3.23 14.57 10.86
CA MET A 69 -2.79 14.79 9.48
C MET A 69 -2.76 13.46 8.74
N VAL A 70 -3.49 13.36 7.66
CA VAL A 70 -3.54 12.16 6.80
C VAL A 70 -2.22 12.00 6.05
N ARG A 71 -1.64 10.81 6.12
CA ARG A 71 -0.38 10.45 5.46
C ARG A 71 -0.65 9.80 4.11
N ASP A 72 -1.25 10.55 3.21
CA ASP A 72 -1.52 10.17 1.83
C ASP A 72 -0.34 10.47 0.89
N ALA A 73 -0.58 10.34 -0.42
CA ALA A 73 0.44 10.60 -1.43
C ALA A 73 0.90 12.07 -1.43
N ASP A 74 0.00 13.02 -1.19
CA ASP A 74 0.33 14.43 -1.18
C ASP A 74 1.16 14.80 0.05
N PHE A 75 0.82 14.26 1.22
CA PHE A 75 1.65 14.39 2.40
C PHE A 75 3.10 13.93 2.15
N PHE A 76 3.29 12.80 1.47
CA PHE A 76 4.63 12.32 1.17
C PHE A 76 5.35 13.18 0.14
N ARG A 77 4.66 13.70 -0.86
CA ARG A 77 5.27 14.61 -1.84
C ARG A 77 5.68 15.93 -1.21
N GLU A 78 4.76 16.58 -0.48
CA GLU A 78 4.96 17.93 0.05
C GLU A 78 5.83 17.95 1.30
N CYS A 79 5.58 17.05 2.26
CA CYS A 79 6.24 17.06 3.56
C CYS A 79 7.47 16.16 3.63
N LYS A 80 7.62 15.19 2.71
CA LYS A 80 8.73 14.21 2.74
C LYS A 80 9.58 14.23 1.48
N HIS A 81 9.20 14.99 0.47
CA HIS A 81 9.90 15.05 -0.83
C HIS A 81 10.06 13.67 -1.47
N VAL A 82 9.04 12.82 -1.32
CA VAL A 82 8.97 11.49 -1.91
C VAL A 82 7.98 11.52 -3.07
N ASN A 83 8.43 11.14 -4.27
CA ASN A 83 7.53 10.93 -5.39
C ASN A 83 6.71 9.65 -5.16
N VAL A 84 5.38 9.75 -5.13
CA VAL A 84 4.49 8.62 -4.85
C VAL A 84 3.66 8.28 -6.07
N MET A 85 3.66 7.00 -6.42
CA MET A 85 2.88 6.39 -7.49
C MET A 85 1.97 5.32 -6.88
N THR A 86 0.76 5.72 -6.51
CA THR A 86 -0.33 4.80 -6.11
C THR A 86 -0.99 4.20 -7.34
N GLU A 87 -1.83 3.16 -7.15
CA GLU A 87 -2.51 2.43 -8.23
C GLU A 87 -1.54 2.03 -9.37
N THR A 88 -0.29 1.77 -8.99
CA THR A 88 0.81 1.48 -9.91
C THR A 88 1.50 0.20 -9.50
N ARG A 89 1.42 -0.82 -10.33
CA ARG A 89 1.98 -2.15 -10.06
C ARG A 89 3.38 -2.29 -10.65
N ALA A 90 4.34 -2.69 -9.83
CA ALA A 90 5.64 -3.13 -10.33
C ALA A 90 5.50 -4.53 -10.99
N LEU A 91 5.86 -4.63 -12.25
CA LEU A 91 5.71 -5.83 -13.06
C LEU A 91 6.98 -6.68 -13.08
N SER A 92 8.14 -6.03 -13.27
CA SER A 92 9.43 -6.72 -13.37
C SER A 92 10.58 -5.84 -12.96
N ILE A 93 11.70 -6.48 -12.61
CA ILE A 93 12.95 -5.83 -12.22
C ILE A 93 14.05 -6.34 -13.14
N ASP A 94 14.69 -5.44 -13.88
CA ASP A 94 15.95 -5.74 -14.57
C ASP A 94 17.12 -5.30 -13.69
N ARG A 95 17.82 -6.27 -13.11
CA ARG A 95 18.96 -6.03 -12.22
C ARG A 95 20.21 -5.57 -12.97
N LYS A 96 20.36 -5.93 -14.25
CA LYS A 96 21.51 -5.53 -15.06
C LYS A 96 21.36 -4.09 -15.52
N ALA A 97 20.20 -3.75 -16.07
CA ALA A 97 19.86 -2.38 -16.45
C ALA A 97 19.53 -1.48 -15.27
N ARG A 98 19.33 -2.03 -14.05
CA ARG A 98 18.86 -1.32 -12.85
C ARG A 98 17.58 -0.53 -13.11
N THR A 99 16.57 -1.23 -13.61
CA THR A 99 15.27 -0.64 -13.89
C THR A 99 14.14 -1.48 -13.31
N VAL A 100 13.02 -0.82 -13.00
CA VAL A 100 11.75 -1.44 -12.64
C VAL A 100 10.72 -1.04 -13.69
N LEU A 101 10.07 -2.02 -14.31
CA LEU A 101 8.90 -1.79 -15.14
C LEU A 101 7.67 -1.70 -14.24
N VAL A 102 6.94 -0.59 -14.34
CA VAL A 102 5.70 -0.36 -13.60
C VAL A 102 4.55 -0.14 -14.56
N GLN A 103 3.33 -0.41 -14.11
CA GLN A 103 2.10 -0.18 -14.87
C GLN A 103 1.05 0.49 -13.98
N THR A 104 0.49 1.59 -14.45
CA THR A 104 -0.65 2.28 -13.82
C THR A 104 -1.93 1.46 -13.99
N LYS A 105 -2.98 1.80 -13.25
CA LYS A 105 -4.28 1.15 -13.39
C LYS A 105 -4.89 1.31 -14.80
N ASP A 106 -4.55 2.40 -15.48
CA ASP A 106 -5.04 2.70 -16.82
C ASP A 106 -4.24 1.95 -17.92
N GLY A 107 -3.27 1.13 -17.51
CA GLY A 107 -2.46 0.29 -18.39
C GLY A 107 -1.21 0.96 -18.95
N GLU A 108 -0.96 2.23 -18.63
CA GLU A 108 0.27 2.91 -19.03
C GLU A 108 1.49 2.27 -18.37
N GLN A 109 2.51 1.96 -19.16
CA GLN A 109 3.75 1.38 -18.67
C GLN A 109 4.87 2.43 -18.61
N LYS A 110 5.67 2.38 -17.56
CA LYS A 110 6.83 3.24 -17.36
C LYS A 110 8.00 2.45 -16.80
N THR A 111 9.20 2.77 -17.27
CA THR A 111 10.44 2.21 -16.73
C THR A 111 11.10 3.20 -15.78
N LEU A 112 11.30 2.78 -14.53
CA LEU A 112 11.94 3.58 -13.49
C LEU A 112 13.39 3.12 -13.30
N PRO A 113 14.38 3.95 -13.59
CA PRO A 113 15.77 3.65 -13.29
C PRO A 113 16.04 3.78 -11.78
N TYR A 114 16.95 2.96 -11.23
CA TYR A 114 17.34 3.03 -9.82
C TYR A 114 18.83 2.78 -9.61
N ASP A 115 19.40 3.45 -8.62
CA ASP A 115 20.69 3.11 -8.03
C ASP A 115 20.54 2.13 -6.87
N LYS A 116 19.46 2.28 -6.10
CA LYS A 116 19.06 1.39 -5.01
C LYS A 116 17.57 1.04 -5.12
N LEU A 117 17.25 -0.20 -4.79
CA LEU A 117 15.89 -0.73 -4.80
C LEU A 117 15.55 -1.31 -3.43
N ILE A 118 14.39 -0.93 -2.89
CA ILE A 118 13.85 -1.47 -1.64
C ILE A 118 12.56 -2.21 -1.97
N LEU A 119 12.45 -3.45 -1.50
CA LEU A 119 11.29 -4.30 -1.67
C LEU A 119 10.54 -4.44 -0.35
N GLY A 120 9.35 -3.84 -0.28
CA GLY A 120 8.44 -3.90 0.86
C GLY A 120 7.07 -4.42 0.43
N THR A 121 7.02 -5.42 -0.46
CA THR A 121 5.84 -5.89 -1.19
C THR A 121 4.81 -6.63 -0.34
N GLY A 122 5.11 -6.86 0.95
CA GLY A 122 4.20 -7.57 1.86
C GLY A 122 3.98 -9.03 1.47
N SER A 123 2.78 -9.51 1.73
CA SER A 123 2.37 -10.89 1.45
C SER A 123 1.02 -10.94 0.73
N THR A 124 0.78 -12.02 0.03
CA THR A 124 -0.50 -12.31 -0.59
C THR A 124 -1.14 -13.51 0.11
N PRO A 125 -2.42 -13.45 0.48
CA PRO A 125 -3.11 -14.58 1.08
C PRO A 125 -3.06 -15.80 0.17
N ARG A 126 -2.83 -16.97 0.78
CA ARG A 126 -2.93 -18.22 0.04
C ARG A 126 -4.40 -18.48 -0.27
N SER A 127 -4.71 -18.68 -1.54
CA SER A 127 -6.03 -19.12 -1.95
C SER A 127 -6.30 -20.55 -1.47
N LEU A 128 -7.40 -20.77 -0.75
CA LEU A 128 -7.82 -22.10 -0.36
C LEU A 128 -8.38 -22.86 -1.57
N PRO A 129 -8.04 -24.15 -1.76
CA PRO A 129 -8.55 -24.96 -2.86
C PRO A 129 -9.96 -25.52 -2.52
N ILE A 130 -10.91 -24.63 -2.25
CA ILE A 130 -12.28 -25.00 -1.90
C ILE A 130 -13.27 -24.44 -2.93
N PRO A 131 -14.37 -25.14 -3.23
CA PRO A 131 -15.44 -24.61 -4.07
C PRO A 131 -16.07 -23.36 -3.43
N GLY A 132 -16.44 -22.39 -4.27
CA GLY A 132 -17.12 -21.18 -3.82
C GLY A 132 -16.22 -20.06 -3.31
N LYS A 133 -14.89 -20.21 -3.33
CA LYS A 133 -13.94 -19.17 -2.91
C LYS A 133 -14.01 -17.87 -3.74
N GLU A 134 -14.58 -17.97 -4.94
CA GLU A 134 -14.80 -16.87 -5.89
C GLU A 134 -16.14 -16.17 -5.73
N LEU A 135 -16.99 -16.61 -4.79
CA LEU A 135 -18.28 -15.97 -4.54
C LEU A 135 -18.10 -14.55 -4.00
N ALA A 136 -19.01 -13.66 -4.37
CA ALA A 136 -18.93 -12.24 -4.07
C ALA A 136 -18.91 -11.89 -2.57
N ASN A 137 -19.38 -12.82 -1.72
CA ASN A 137 -19.39 -12.68 -0.26
C ASN A 137 -18.23 -13.40 0.44
N VAL A 138 -17.24 -13.87 -0.31
CA VAL A 138 -15.98 -14.44 0.22
C VAL A 138 -14.88 -13.40 0.12
N PHE A 139 -14.32 -13.04 1.25
CA PHE A 139 -13.30 -11.98 1.36
C PHE A 139 -12.00 -12.52 1.93
N THR A 140 -10.89 -11.92 1.52
CA THR A 140 -9.62 -11.94 2.25
C THR A 140 -9.38 -10.56 2.83
N VAL A 141 -8.77 -10.46 4.01
CA VAL A 141 -8.53 -9.16 4.66
C VAL A 141 -7.05 -9.01 4.94
N THR A 142 -6.35 -8.37 4.02
CA THR A 142 -4.92 -8.04 4.13
C THR A 142 -4.62 -6.59 3.81
N THR A 143 -5.52 -5.90 3.10
CA THR A 143 -5.38 -4.49 2.75
C THR A 143 -6.55 -3.68 3.29
N LEU A 144 -6.35 -2.37 3.40
CA LEU A 144 -7.40 -1.47 3.88
C LEU A 144 -8.58 -1.40 2.91
N GLU A 145 -8.33 -1.44 1.61
CA GLU A 145 -9.39 -1.49 0.59
C GLU A 145 -10.28 -2.74 0.73
N GLN A 146 -9.69 -3.87 1.08
CA GLN A 146 -10.46 -5.09 1.38
C GLN A 146 -11.29 -4.93 2.65
N ALA A 147 -10.73 -4.32 3.68
CA ALA A 147 -11.44 -4.02 4.93
C ALA A 147 -12.64 -3.09 4.71
N ILE A 148 -12.49 -2.08 3.87
CA ILE A 148 -13.58 -1.15 3.50
C ILE A 148 -14.73 -1.93 2.86
N ARG A 149 -14.44 -2.80 1.89
CA ARG A 149 -15.48 -3.65 1.25
C ARG A 149 -16.19 -4.55 2.24
N VAL A 150 -15.46 -5.15 3.18
CA VAL A 150 -16.06 -6.01 4.23
C VAL A 150 -16.98 -5.18 5.12
N LYS A 151 -16.56 -4.00 5.56
CA LYS A 151 -17.38 -3.10 6.38
C LYS A 151 -18.63 -2.63 5.65
N GLU A 152 -18.52 -2.28 4.39
CA GLU A 152 -19.65 -1.92 3.53
C GLU A 152 -20.66 -3.08 3.43
N GLN A 153 -20.20 -4.31 3.24
CA GLN A 153 -21.04 -5.49 3.20
C GLN A 153 -21.81 -5.70 4.51
N ILE A 154 -21.12 -5.56 5.65
CA ILE A 154 -21.74 -5.67 6.99
C ILE A 154 -22.78 -4.56 7.16
N SER A 155 -22.42 -3.32 6.85
CA SER A 155 -23.29 -2.14 7.03
C SER A 155 -24.50 -2.12 6.10
N SER A 156 -24.47 -2.90 5.01
CA SER A 156 -25.61 -3.01 4.07
C SER A 156 -26.85 -3.64 4.69
N GLY A 157 -26.77 -4.24 5.89
CA GLY A 157 -27.84 -4.96 6.55
C GLY A 157 -28.24 -6.29 5.90
N LYS A 158 -27.53 -6.70 4.84
CA LYS A 158 -27.80 -7.96 4.12
C LYS A 158 -27.04 -9.17 4.70
N THR A 159 -26.17 -8.93 5.68
CA THR A 159 -25.33 -9.96 6.29
C THR A 159 -25.94 -10.37 7.63
N GLY A 160 -26.48 -11.59 7.71
CA GLY A 160 -27.07 -12.14 8.94
C GLY A 160 -26.05 -12.94 9.78
N SER A 161 -25.02 -13.48 9.15
CA SER A 161 -23.97 -14.27 9.81
C SER A 161 -22.67 -14.20 9.03
N ALA A 162 -21.56 -14.44 9.71
CA ALA A 162 -20.22 -14.52 9.10
C ALA A 162 -19.48 -15.76 9.60
N VAL A 163 -18.68 -16.36 8.74
CA VAL A 163 -17.74 -17.43 9.07
C VAL A 163 -16.33 -16.93 8.85
N ILE A 164 -15.48 -17.07 9.85
CA ILE A 164 -14.07 -16.69 9.79
C ILE A 164 -13.24 -17.97 9.71
N VAL A 165 -12.39 -18.05 8.68
CA VAL A 165 -11.46 -19.16 8.50
C VAL A 165 -10.05 -18.68 8.82
N GLY A 166 -9.53 -19.15 9.95
CA GLY A 166 -8.28 -18.69 10.55
C GLY A 166 -8.51 -17.65 11.65
N GLY A 167 -7.66 -17.61 12.63
CA GLY A 167 -7.78 -16.75 13.82
C GLY A 167 -6.46 -16.15 14.28
N GLY A 168 -5.44 -16.17 13.45
CA GLY A 168 -4.11 -15.69 13.78
C GLY A 168 -3.67 -14.51 12.96
#